data_0b494117340878c09e013a8a45ee65f1
#
_entry.id   0b494117340878c09e013a8a45ee65f1
#
_cell.length_a   1.000
_cell.length_b   1.000
_cell.length_c   1.000
_cell.angle_alpha   90.00
_cell.angle_beta   90.00
_cell.angle_gamma   90.00
#
_symmetry.space_group_name_H-M   'P 1'
#
loop_
_entity.id
_entity.type
_entity.pdbx_description
1 polymer ?
#
loop_
_entity_poly.entity_id
_entity_poly.type
_entity_poly.pdbx_seq_one_letter_code
_entity_poly.pdbx_strand_id
1 'polypeptide(L)'
;FIIIGIDLFIQFFTHSNILGFKAIQQGAVYRLGGFMDDELKISNLLYHFGALIFSFYFSKKTKTKLNSTIVSLFFLIFITVSIYLTAERANFITIASFISLLIIFLAFKNKKFFFTYFSIFLILLSFAFLSKNNHSKRMINDLVNNIQLFKIDKNENFLKKDSHYFAHYSTAYQIYKKNVFFGVGLKNFRKFCDDNSFDDKIHDNWQNRKCATHPHNFYFEMLSEIGLIGLILIT
;
A
#
# COMPACT_ATOMS: atom_id res chain seq x y z
N PHE A 1 15.07 11.88 4.83
CA PHE A 1 14.58 11.26 3.60
C PHE A 1 15.68 10.62 2.78
N ILE A 2 16.71 11.38 2.41
CA ILE A 2 17.83 10.87 1.61
C ILE A 2 18.49 9.68 2.32
N ILE A 3 18.74 9.78 3.62
CA ILE A 3 19.32 8.68 4.42
C ILE A 3 18.43 7.43 4.38
N ILE A 4 17.13 7.58 4.55
CA ILE A 4 16.18 6.45 4.47
C ILE A 4 16.20 5.80 3.09
N GLY A 5 16.20 6.60 2.03
CA GLY A 5 16.27 6.07 0.68
C GLY A 5 17.60 5.35 0.40
N ILE A 6 18.73 5.89 0.84
CA ILE A 6 20.05 5.23 0.71
C ILE A 6 20.06 3.90 1.50
N ASP A 7 19.51 3.89 2.71
CA ASP A 7 19.38 2.67 3.51
C ASP A 7 18.57 1.59 2.80
N LEU A 8 17.44 1.95 2.18
CA LEU A 8 16.64 1.03 1.38
C LEU A 8 17.39 0.53 0.13
N PHE A 9 18.20 1.37 -0.51
CA PHE A 9 19.05 0.93 -1.60
C PHE A 9 20.08 -0.09 -1.13
N ILE A 10 20.74 0.17 0.01
CA ILE A 10 21.70 -0.78 0.60
C ILE A 10 20.97 -2.09 0.93
N GLN A 11 19.83 -2.02 1.63
CA GLN A 11 19.05 -3.20 2.01
C GLN A 11 18.58 -4.01 0.80
N PHE A 12 18.26 -3.35 -0.33
CA PHE A 12 17.86 -4.04 -1.56
C PHE A 12 18.99 -4.91 -2.14
N PHE A 13 20.22 -4.45 -2.13
CA PHE A 13 21.35 -5.18 -2.71
C PHE A 13 22.02 -6.15 -1.73
N THR A 14 22.06 -5.80 -0.44
CA THR A 14 22.77 -6.60 0.58
C THR A 14 21.85 -7.47 1.41
N HIS A 15 20.53 -7.33 1.25
CA HIS A 15 19.47 -7.93 2.08
C HIS A 15 19.54 -7.56 3.57
N SER A 16 20.37 -6.60 3.94
CA SER A 16 20.43 -6.02 5.29
C SER A 16 20.63 -4.52 5.20
N ASN A 17 19.99 -3.76 6.08
CA ASN A 17 20.13 -2.32 6.14
C ASN A 17 21.42 -1.90 6.91
N ILE A 18 21.68 -0.59 7.01
CA ILE A 18 22.85 -0.04 7.71
C ILE A 18 22.90 -0.47 9.19
N LEU A 19 21.75 -0.68 9.84
CA LEU A 19 21.64 -1.12 11.23
C LEU A 19 21.67 -2.66 11.40
N GLY A 20 21.77 -3.41 10.28
CA GLY A 20 21.77 -4.88 10.30
C GLY A 20 20.40 -5.54 10.25
N PHE A 21 19.29 -4.79 10.13
CA PHE A 21 17.95 -5.36 9.97
C PHE A 21 17.81 -6.03 8.60
N LYS A 22 17.32 -7.27 8.60
CA LYS A 22 17.23 -8.09 7.40
C LYS A 22 15.96 -7.80 6.61
N ALA A 23 16.09 -7.85 5.29
CA ALA A 23 14.92 -7.83 4.41
C ALA A 23 14.07 -9.10 4.61
N ILE A 24 12.75 -8.94 4.63
CA ILE A 24 11.81 -10.05 4.86
C ILE A 24 11.55 -10.76 3.53
N GLN A 25 11.95 -12.01 3.44
CA GLN A 25 11.66 -12.83 2.26
C GLN A 25 10.18 -13.23 2.25
N GLN A 26 9.49 -12.85 1.18
CA GLN A 26 8.10 -13.24 0.95
C GLN A 26 7.96 -13.88 -0.45
N GLY A 27 7.99 -15.20 -0.50
CA GLY A 27 8.08 -15.95 -1.74
C GLY A 27 9.40 -15.66 -2.47
N ALA A 28 9.31 -15.27 -3.73
CA ALA A 28 10.47 -14.95 -4.57
C ALA A 28 10.97 -13.49 -4.45
N VAL A 29 10.44 -12.70 -3.52
CA VAL A 29 10.74 -11.28 -3.38
C VAL A 29 11.10 -10.93 -1.94
N TYR A 30 12.08 -10.03 -1.79
CA TYR A 30 12.44 -9.43 -0.52
C TYR A 30 11.65 -8.13 -0.33
N ARG A 31 10.99 -8.00 0.83
CA ARG A 31 10.34 -6.76 1.26
C ARG A 31 11.25 -6.01 2.22
N LEU A 32 11.36 -4.71 2.04
CA LEU A 32 12.29 -3.89 2.80
C LEU A 32 11.55 -3.12 3.88
N GLY A 33 11.96 -3.32 5.14
CA GLY A 33 11.48 -2.57 6.29
C GLY A 33 12.33 -1.33 6.59
N GLY A 34 13.55 -1.25 6.05
CA GLY A 34 14.50 -0.19 6.37
C GLY A 34 14.76 -0.10 7.87
N PHE A 35 14.73 1.09 8.42
CA PHE A 35 14.88 1.34 9.86
C PHE A 35 13.70 0.87 10.72
N MET A 36 12.60 0.41 10.11
CA MET A 36 11.42 -0.09 10.83
C MET A 36 11.44 -1.60 11.03
N ASP A 37 12.54 -2.27 10.68
CA ASP A 37 12.76 -3.70 10.82
C ASP A 37 11.65 -4.55 10.15
N ASP A 38 10.91 -5.32 10.93
CA ASP A 38 9.82 -6.18 10.47
C ASP A 38 8.52 -5.41 10.15
N GLU A 39 8.39 -4.17 10.63
CA GLU A 39 7.27 -3.31 10.26
C GLU A 39 7.44 -2.73 8.84
N LEU A 40 6.79 -3.34 7.87
CA LEU A 40 6.85 -2.96 6.45
C LEU A 40 6.08 -1.66 6.16
N LYS A 41 6.25 -0.62 6.99
CA LYS A 41 5.54 0.67 6.87
C LYS A 41 6.41 1.81 6.37
N ILE A 42 7.68 1.55 6.06
CA ILE A 42 8.64 2.58 5.64
C ILE A 42 8.18 3.32 4.37
N SER A 43 7.57 2.60 3.43
CA SER A 43 7.02 3.19 2.21
C SER A 43 5.87 4.17 2.47
N ASN A 44 5.07 3.91 3.51
CA ASN A 44 3.99 4.80 3.94
C ASN A 44 4.55 6.13 4.47
N LEU A 45 5.59 6.06 5.29
CA LEU A 45 6.34 7.22 5.77
C LEU A 45 6.93 8.02 4.59
N LEU A 46 7.58 7.33 3.64
CA LEU A 46 8.15 7.96 2.46
C LEU A 46 7.10 8.66 1.61
N TYR A 47 5.93 8.04 1.42
CA TYR A 47 4.85 8.64 0.65
C TYR A 47 4.31 9.90 1.33
N HIS A 48 3.87 9.82 2.59
CA HIS A 48 3.21 10.95 3.25
C HIS A 48 4.13 12.17 3.42
N PHE A 49 5.30 11.95 4.01
CA PHE A 49 6.23 13.05 4.21
C PHE A 49 6.90 13.50 2.91
N GLY A 50 7.12 12.57 1.98
CA GLY A 50 7.69 12.90 0.68
C GLY A 50 6.76 13.78 -0.15
N ALA A 51 5.46 13.48 -0.17
CA ALA A 51 4.47 14.31 -0.84
C ALA A 51 4.38 15.72 -0.23
N LEU A 52 4.46 15.84 1.11
CA LEU A 52 4.48 17.13 1.80
C LEU A 52 5.73 17.95 1.45
N ILE A 53 6.91 17.35 1.52
CA ILE A 53 8.17 18.04 1.18
C ILE A 53 8.16 18.47 -0.29
N PHE A 54 7.72 17.57 -1.19
CA PHE A 54 7.58 17.89 -2.61
C PHE A 54 6.64 19.08 -2.81
N SER A 55 5.46 19.07 -2.21
CA SER A 55 4.46 20.13 -2.34
C SER A 55 4.98 21.46 -1.82
N PHE A 56 5.71 21.45 -0.72
CA PHE A 56 6.36 22.64 -0.16
C PHE A 56 7.41 23.22 -1.11
N TYR A 57 8.30 22.39 -1.65
CA TYR A 57 9.30 22.83 -2.62
C TYR A 57 8.68 23.29 -3.94
N PHE A 58 7.67 22.58 -4.41
CA PHE A 58 6.98 22.92 -5.66
C PHE A 58 6.21 24.23 -5.56
N SER A 59 5.63 24.55 -4.40
CA SER A 59 4.89 25.80 -4.18
C SER A 59 5.80 27.00 -3.96
N LYS A 60 7.05 26.79 -3.52
CA LYS A 60 7.98 27.86 -3.22
C LYS A 60 8.42 28.58 -4.51
N LYS A 61 8.08 29.85 -4.64
CA LYS A 61 8.59 30.73 -5.72
C LYS A 61 10.06 31.03 -5.46
N THR A 62 10.97 30.17 -5.91
CA THR A 62 12.41 30.44 -5.86
C THR A 62 12.82 31.40 -6.98
N LYS A 63 13.82 32.25 -6.73
CA LYS A 63 14.35 33.23 -7.71
C LYS A 63 14.89 32.55 -8.99
N THR A 64 15.24 31.27 -8.92
CA THR A 64 15.73 30.48 -10.06
C THR A 64 14.77 29.32 -10.35
N LYS A 65 13.83 29.52 -11.29
CA LYS A 65 12.85 28.50 -11.69
C LYS A 65 13.47 27.15 -12.09
N LEU A 66 14.62 27.17 -12.74
CA LEU A 66 15.28 25.96 -13.26
C LEU A 66 15.77 25.05 -12.13
N ASN A 67 16.48 25.61 -11.16
CA ASN A 67 17.02 24.81 -10.04
C ASN A 67 15.91 24.20 -9.19
N SER A 68 14.80 24.92 -8.97
CA SER A 68 13.64 24.39 -8.24
C SER A 68 12.99 23.21 -8.97
N THR A 69 12.88 23.26 -10.29
CA THR A 69 12.30 22.18 -11.09
C THR A 69 13.18 20.93 -11.06
N ILE A 70 14.49 21.11 -11.23
CA ILE A 70 15.44 19.97 -11.20
C ILE A 70 15.41 19.29 -9.83
N VAL A 71 15.46 20.05 -8.74
CA VAL A 71 15.41 19.50 -7.38
C VAL A 71 14.09 18.77 -7.14
N SER A 72 12.95 19.34 -7.54
CA SER A 72 11.65 18.69 -7.35
C SER A 72 11.51 17.41 -8.17
N LEU A 73 12.03 17.37 -9.39
CA LEU A 73 12.06 16.16 -10.23
C LEU A 73 12.94 15.07 -9.62
N PHE A 74 14.16 15.43 -9.22
CA PHE A 74 15.07 14.50 -8.57
C PHE A 74 14.43 13.88 -7.32
N PHE A 75 13.82 14.72 -6.49
CA PHE A 75 13.16 14.26 -5.28
C PHE A 75 11.97 13.34 -5.57
N LEU A 76 11.15 13.66 -6.58
CA LEU A 76 10.03 12.82 -6.99
C LEU A 76 10.50 11.45 -7.49
N ILE A 77 11.54 11.42 -8.35
CA ILE A 77 12.14 10.17 -8.85
C ILE A 77 12.68 9.36 -7.68
N PHE A 78 13.43 9.99 -6.80
CA PHE A 78 14.05 9.33 -5.64
C PHE A 78 13.01 8.68 -4.73
N ILE A 79 11.93 9.38 -4.39
CA ILE A 79 10.83 8.81 -3.58
C ILE A 79 10.14 7.64 -4.30
N THR A 80 9.83 7.83 -5.59
CA THR A 80 9.13 6.81 -6.37
C THR A 80 9.94 5.52 -6.46
N VAL A 81 11.24 5.64 -6.72
CA VAL A 81 12.16 4.49 -6.76
C VAL A 81 12.29 3.87 -5.38
N SER A 82 12.44 4.66 -4.32
CA SER A 82 12.52 4.14 -2.94
C SER A 82 11.26 3.37 -2.55
N ILE A 83 10.07 3.87 -2.88
CA ILE A 83 8.79 3.16 -2.64
C ILE A 83 8.73 1.89 -3.47
N TYR A 84 9.15 1.91 -4.75
CA TYR A 84 9.19 0.72 -5.60
C TYR A 84 10.08 -0.37 -4.98
N LEU A 85 11.25 -0.02 -4.45
CA LEU A 85 12.18 -0.96 -3.84
C LEU A 85 11.60 -1.69 -2.61
N THR A 86 10.69 -1.06 -1.87
CA THR A 86 10.07 -1.70 -0.69
C THR A 86 9.12 -2.85 -1.03
N ALA A 87 8.74 -3.03 -2.30
CA ALA A 87 7.73 -3.99 -2.78
C ALA A 87 6.31 -3.77 -2.19
N GLU A 88 6.01 -2.55 -1.73
CA GLU A 88 4.70 -2.16 -1.20
C GLU A 88 3.76 -1.64 -2.30
N ARG A 89 2.85 -2.50 -2.78
CA ARG A 89 1.93 -2.21 -3.91
C ARG A 89 1.02 -1.02 -3.65
N ALA A 90 0.42 -0.96 -2.47
CA ALA A 90 -0.54 0.09 -2.12
C ALA A 90 0.12 1.48 -2.21
N ASN A 91 1.30 1.64 -1.61
CA ASN A 91 2.02 2.91 -1.61
C ASN A 91 2.60 3.27 -2.99
N PHE A 92 2.93 2.27 -3.81
CA PHE A 92 3.33 2.51 -5.20
C PHE A 92 2.15 3.04 -6.04
N ILE A 93 0.94 2.49 -5.86
CA ILE A 93 -0.27 3.00 -6.53
C ILE A 93 -0.59 4.42 -6.05
N THR A 94 -0.47 4.70 -4.76
CA THR A 94 -0.77 6.03 -4.22
C THR A 94 0.20 7.09 -4.74
N ILE A 95 1.51 6.79 -4.83
CA ILE A 95 2.47 7.73 -5.42
C ILE A 95 2.24 7.92 -6.93
N ALA A 96 1.92 6.85 -7.66
CA ALA A 96 1.58 6.93 -9.08
C ALA A 96 0.31 7.78 -9.30
N SER A 97 -0.70 7.64 -8.46
CA SER A 97 -1.91 8.48 -8.49
C SER A 97 -1.61 9.94 -8.18
N PHE A 98 -0.76 10.21 -7.19
CA PHE A 98 -0.30 11.56 -6.88
C PHE A 98 0.41 12.22 -8.07
N ILE A 99 1.32 11.49 -8.71
CA ILE A 99 2.04 11.98 -9.91
C ILE A 99 1.06 12.23 -11.05
N SER A 100 0.08 11.34 -11.26
CA SER A 100 -0.94 11.51 -12.30
C SER A 100 -1.78 12.78 -12.08
N LEU A 101 -2.22 13.04 -10.87
CA LEU A 101 -2.93 14.28 -10.51
C LEU A 101 -2.06 15.52 -10.70
N LEU A 102 -0.79 15.45 -10.34
CA LEU A 102 0.17 16.53 -10.58
C LEU A 102 0.32 16.82 -12.08
N ILE A 103 0.43 15.79 -12.91
CA ILE A 103 0.55 15.92 -14.36
C ILE A 103 -0.71 16.59 -14.94
N ILE A 104 -1.91 16.16 -14.51
CA ILE A 104 -3.17 16.80 -14.90
C ILE A 104 -3.18 18.27 -14.52
N PHE A 105 -2.81 18.60 -13.29
CA PHE A 105 -2.71 19.99 -12.83
C PHE A 105 -1.75 20.82 -13.70
N LEU A 106 -0.58 20.27 -14.04
CA LEU A 106 0.42 20.94 -14.87
C LEU A 106 -0.03 21.12 -16.32
N ALA A 107 -0.86 20.23 -16.85
CA ALA A 107 -1.43 20.39 -18.20
C ALA A 107 -2.19 21.70 -18.34
N PHE A 108 -2.90 22.13 -17.29
CA PHE A 108 -3.65 23.39 -17.28
C PHE A 108 -2.78 24.62 -16.94
N LYS A 109 -1.68 24.43 -16.21
CA LYS A 109 -0.85 25.55 -15.69
C LYS A 109 0.37 25.85 -16.55
N ASN A 110 1.07 24.82 -17.02
CA ASN A 110 2.35 25.00 -17.73
C ASN A 110 2.69 23.80 -18.61
N LYS A 111 2.44 23.91 -19.92
CA LYS A 111 2.68 22.84 -20.88
C LYS A 111 4.11 22.30 -20.90
N LYS A 112 5.14 23.16 -20.68
CA LYS A 112 6.53 22.72 -20.64
C LYS A 112 6.79 21.76 -19.48
N PHE A 113 6.32 22.08 -18.29
CA PHE A 113 6.44 21.21 -17.13
C PHE A 113 5.60 19.95 -17.29
N PHE A 114 4.39 20.05 -17.85
CA PHE A 114 3.59 18.89 -18.18
C PHE A 114 4.37 17.85 -18.98
N PHE A 115 4.96 18.22 -20.12
CA PHE A 115 5.73 17.29 -20.94
C PHE A 115 6.91 16.66 -20.19
N THR A 116 7.62 17.47 -19.38
CA THR A 116 8.76 16.96 -18.59
C THR A 116 8.33 15.92 -17.56
N TYR A 117 7.33 16.22 -16.74
CA TYR A 117 6.85 15.29 -15.70
C TYR A 117 6.17 14.06 -16.31
N PHE A 118 5.42 14.25 -17.39
CA PHE A 118 4.77 13.17 -18.11
C PHE A 118 5.79 12.19 -18.73
N SER A 119 6.84 12.68 -19.37
CA SER A 119 7.89 11.83 -19.94
C SER A 119 8.61 11.02 -18.86
N ILE A 120 8.96 11.64 -17.73
CA ILE A 120 9.60 10.94 -16.61
C ILE A 120 8.66 9.87 -16.03
N PHE A 121 7.39 10.19 -15.87
CA PHE A 121 6.38 9.23 -15.38
C PHE A 121 6.25 8.03 -16.30
N LEU A 122 6.22 8.24 -17.61
CA LEU A 122 6.20 7.15 -18.60
C LEU A 122 7.45 6.28 -18.52
N ILE A 123 8.64 6.87 -18.35
CA ILE A 123 9.90 6.12 -18.19
C ILE A 123 9.86 5.27 -16.93
N LEU A 124 9.43 5.80 -15.79
CA LEU A 124 9.32 5.07 -14.53
C LEU A 124 8.30 3.93 -14.62
N LEU A 125 7.15 4.17 -15.23
CA LEU A 125 6.15 3.13 -15.49
C LEU A 125 6.71 2.05 -16.42
N SER A 126 7.33 2.44 -17.54
CA SER A 126 7.92 1.49 -18.48
C SER A 126 8.96 0.62 -17.80
N PHE A 127 9.82 1.19 -16.96
CA PHE A 127 10.78 0.43 -16.16
C PHE A 127 10.10 -0.58 -15.24
N ALA A 128 9.05 -0.18 -14.53
CA ALA A 128 8.30 -1.06 -13.66
C ALA A 128 7.59 -2.20 -14.41
N PHE A 129 7.04 -1.92 -15.61
CA PHE A 129 6.31 -2.90 -16.41
C PHE A 129 7.22 -3.83 -17.22
N LEU A 130 8.29 -3.30 -17.82
CA LEU A 130 9.18 -4.07 -18.71
C LEU A 130 10.20 -4.91 -17.94
N SER A 131 10.47 -4.59 -16.70
CA SER A 131 11.36 -5.38 -15.87
C SER A 131 10.75 -6.76 -15.58
N LYS A 132 11.41 -7.82 -16.07
CA LYS A 132 10.95 -9.21 -15.93
C LYS A 132 11.37 -9.85 -14.60
N ASN A 133 11.91 -9.08 -13.65
CA ASN A 133 12.34 -9.60 -12.36
C ASN A 133 11.13 -9.95 -11.47
N ASN A 134 11.36 -10.77 -10.45
CA ASN A 134 10.31 -11.19 -9.51
C ASN A 134 9.67 -10.02 -8.77
N HIS A 135 10.42 -8.95 -8.54
CA HIS A 135 9.95 -7.73 -7.91
C HIS A 135 8.86 -7.03 -8.73
N SER A 136 9.10 -6.81 -10.02
CA SER A 136 8.11 -6.24 -10.94
C SER A 136 6.89 -7.15 -11.13
N LYS A 137 7.11 -8.48 -11.20
CA LYS A 137 6.00 -9.44 -11.25
C LYS A 137 5.09 -9.30 -10.04
N ARG A 138 5.64 -9.19 -8.84
CA ARG A 138 4.84 -8.94 -7.63
C ARG A 138 4.07 -7.64 -7.70
N MET A 139 4.73 -6.55 -8.11
CA MET A 139 4.12 -5.21 -8.14
C MET A 139 2.96 -5.13 -9.12
N ILE A 140 3.03 -5.81 -10.25
CA ILE A 140 2.11 -5.65 -11.38
C ILE A 140 1.18 -6.85 -11.56
N ASN A 141 1.71 -8.07 -11.64
CA ASN A 141 0.89 -9.27 -11.91
C ASN A 141 -0.10 -9.54 -10.79
N ASP A 142 0.31 -9.38 -9.53
CA ASP A 142 -0.62 -9.52 -8.42
C ASP A 142 -1.68 -8.42 -8.41
N LEU A 143 -1.33 -7.21 -8.87
CA LEU A 143 -2.30 -6.14 -9.03
C LEU A 143 -3.30 -6.45 -10.15
N VAL A 144 -2.82 -6.89 -11.30
CA VAL A 144 -3.67 -7.28 -12.44
C VAL A 144 -4.55 -8.48 -12.08
N ASN A 145 -3.99 -9.48 -11.40
CA ASN A 145 -4.74 -10.63 -10.93
C ASN A 145 -5.83 -10.22 -9.94
N ASN A 146 -5.53 -9.32 -9.00
CA ASN A 146 -6.53 -8.81 -8.08
C ASN A 146 -7.63 -8.01 -8.79
N ILE A 147 -7.29 -7.22 -9.81
CA ILE A 147 -8.29 -6.52 -10.65
C ILE A 147 -9.12 -7.51 -11.47
N GLN A 148 -8.53 -8.59 -11.98
CA GLN A 148 -9.26 -9.64 -12.70
C GLN A 148 -10.21 -10.42 -11.78
N LEU A 149 -9.90 -10.53 -10.47
CA LEU A 149 -10.81 -11.10 -9.47
C LEU A 149 -12.06 -10.23 -9.27
N PHE A 150 -12.01 -8.93 -9.62
CA PHE A 150 -13.19 -8.05 -9.67
C PHE A 150 -13.97 -8.15 -11.00
N LYS A 151 -13.51 -8.90 -11.99
CA LYS A 151 -14.35 -9.25 -13.15
C LYS A 151 -15.46 -10.17 -12.65
N ILE A 152 -16.63 -9.58 -12.50
CA ILE A 152 -17.89 -10.22 -12.16
C ILE A 152 -18.16 -11.30 -13.21
N ASP A 153 -17.88 -12.53 -12.86
CA ASP A 153 -18.50 -13.65 -13.55
C ASP A 153 -19.98 -13.62 -13.13
N LYS A 154 -20.87 -13.37 -14.09
CA LYS A 154 -22.31 -13.16 -13.84
C LYS A 154 -23.00 -14.33 -13.10
N ASN A 155 -22.31 -15.44 -12.92
CA ASN A 155 -22.80 -16.67 -12.32
C ASN A 155 -22.15 -17.03 -10.96
N GLU A 156 -21.18 -16.26 -10.46
CA GLU A 156 -20.57 -16.52 -9.15
C GLU A 156 -20.67 -15.30 -8.24
N ASN A 157 -21.02 -15.54 -6.98
CA ASN A 157 -21.16 -14.54 -5.93
C ASN A 157 -19.96 -13.57 -5.90
N PHE A 158 -20.28 -12.29 -5.76
CA PHE A 158 -19.44 -11.08 -5.84
C PHE A 158 -18.05 -11.13 -5.15
N LEU A 159 -17.82 -12.08 -4.28
CA LEU A 159 -16.53 -12.33 -3.64
C LEU A 159 -16.16 -13.77 -3.94
N LYS A 160 -15.11 -13.99 -4.77
CA LYS A 160 -14.55 -15.34 -4.89
C LYS A 160 -14.25 -15.86 -3.50
N LYS A 161 -14.89 -16.96 -3.14
CA LYS A 161 -14.75 -17.65 -1.86
C LYS A 161 -13.27 -17.97 -1.50
N ASP A 162 -12.35 -17.96 -2.47
CA ASP A 162 -10.93 -18.25 -2.30
C ASP A 162 -10.04 -17.03 -1.96
N SER A 163 -10.62 -15.83 -1.77
CA SER A 163 -9.86 -14.65 -1.40
C SER A 163 -9.54 -14.64 0.10
N HIS A 164 -8.27 -14.42 0.47
CA HIS A 164 -7.86 -14.18 1.86
C HIS A 164 -8.66 -13.05 2.53
N TYR A 165 -8.95 -12.01 1.77
CA TYR A 165 -9.73 -10.86 2.26
C TYR A 165 -11.16 -11.25 2.59
N PHE A 166 -11.76 -12.17 1.84
CA PHE A 166 -13.11 -12.64 2.14
C PHE A 166 -13.16 -13.36 3.49
N ALA A 167 -12.16 -14.20 3.79
CA ALA A 167 -12.06 -14.86 5.08
C ALA A 167 -12.00 -13.83 6.23
N HIS A 168 -11.17 -12.80 6.11
CA HIS A 168 -11.07 -11.73 7.13
C HIS A 168 -12.37 -10.94 7.27
N TYR A 169 -13.05 -10.61 6.15
CA TYR A 169 -14.32 -9.88 6.18
C TYR A 169 -15.45 -10.72 6.77
N SER A 170 -15.52 -11.99 6.41
CA SER A 170 -16.50 -12.93 6.97
C SER A 170 -16.33 -13.06 8.48
N THR A 171 -15.10 -13.29 8.95
CA THR A 171 -14.80 -13.37 10.38
C THR A 171 -15.14 -12.07 11.12
N ALA A 172 -14.75 -10.91 10.58
CA ALA A 172 -15.09 -9.62 11.18
C ALA A 172 -16.61 -9.38 11.27
N TYR A 173 -17.33 -9.77 10.22
CA TYR A 173 -18.78 -9.68 10.20
C TYR A 173 -19.45 -10.59 11.22
N GLN A 174 -18.94 -11.81 11.44
CA GLN A 174 -19.46 -12.71 12.46
C GLN A 174 -19.18 -12.21 13.87
N ILE A 175 -17.98 -11.66 14.13
CA ILE A 175 -17.66 -11.00 15.39
C ILE A 175 -18.62 -9.86 15.64
N TYR A 176 -18.87 -9.02 14.63
CA TYR A 176 -19.86 -7.94 14.70
C TYR A 176 -21.26 -8.44 15.02
N LYS A 177 -21.75 -9.49 14.34
CA LYS A 177 -23.10 -10.05 14.59
C LYS A 177 -23.31 -10.47 16.04
N LYS A 178 -22.28 -10.97 16.72
CA LYS A 178 -22.37 -11.34 18.14
C LYS A 178 -22.26 -10.14 19.08
N ASN A 179 -21.66 -9.02 18.61
CA ASN A 179 -21.35 -7.84 19.42
C ASN A 179 -21.76 -6.54 18.70
N VAL A 180 -23.03 -6.46 18.26
CA VAL A 180 -23.53 -5.43 17.33
C VAL A 180 -23.28 -4.00 17.81
N PHE A 181 -23.52 -3.71 19.10
CA PHE A 181 -23.51 -2.32 19.58
C PHE A 181 -22.10 -1.80 19.91
N PHE A 182 -21.28 -2.58 20.59
CA PHE A 182 -20.01 -2.13 21.16
C PHE A 182 -18.78 -2.85 20.58
N GLY A 183 -18.98 -3.87 19.73
CA GLY A 183 -17.90 -4.69 19.23
C GLY A 183 -17.18 -5.47 20.34
N VAL A 184 -15.97 -5.96 20.04
CA VAL A 184 -15.15 -6.74 20.99
C VAL A 184 -14.03 -5.93 21.63
N GLY A 185 -13.95 -4.64 21.36
CA GLY A 185 -12.91 -3.74 21.83
C GLY A 185 -11.80 -3.52 20.79
N LEU A 186 -11.15 -2.35 20.87
CA LEU A 186 -10.08 -1.95 19.96
C LEU A 186 -8.94 -2.97 19.92
N LYS A 187 -8.44 -3.27 18.73
CA LYS A 187 -7.34 -4.23 18.47
C LYS A 187 -7.61 -5.65 18.94
N ASN A 188 -8.85 -6.01 19.24
CA ASN A 188 -9.21 -7.35 19.69
C ASN A 188 -9.64 -8.28 18.56
N PHE A 189 -9.84 -7.80 17.32
CA PHE A 189 -10.11 -8.67 16.17
C PHE A 189 -9.15 -9.86 16.13
N ARG A 190 -7.85 -9.63 16.25
CA ARG A 190 -6.79 -10.66 16.23
C ARG A 190 -6.88 -11.71 17.34
N LYS A 191 -7.58 -11.42 18.44
CA LYS A 191 -7.79 -12.36 19.56
C LYS A 191 -9.05 -13.19 19.35
N PHE A 192 -10.08 -12.58 18.77
CA PHE A 192 -11.37 -13.23 18.58
C PHE A 192 -11.47 -13.99 17.26
N CYS A 193 -10.62 -13.71 16.28
CA CYS A 193 -10.66 -14.39 15.00
C CYS A 193 -10.28 -15.89 15.07
N ASP A 194 -9.54 -16.30 16.10
CA ASP A 194 -9.17 -17.72 16.33
C ASP A 194 -10.25 -18.51 17.09
N ASP A 195 -11.28 -17.84 17.63
CA ASP A 195 -12.34 -18.51 18.34
C ASP A 195 -13.17 -19.38 17.37
N ASN A 196 -13.23 -20.70 17.64
CA ASN A 196 -13.97 -21.66 16.84
C ASN A 196 -15.48 -21.40 16.82
N SER A 197 -15.98 -20.57 17.74
CA SER A 197 -17.38 -20.16 17.76
C SER A 197 -17.78 -19.26 16.58
N PHE A 198 -16.79 -18.77 15.82
CA PHE A 198 -16.95 -17.97 14.59
C PHE A 198 -16.69 -18.76 13.31
N ASP A 199 -16.57 -20.10 13.42
CA ASP A 199 -16.44 -20.95 12.24
C ASP A 199 -17.77 -21.06 11.50
N ASP A 200 -17.86 -20.41 10.34
CA ASP A 200 -18.84 -20.79 9.34
C ASP A 200 -18.35 -22.08 8.68
N LYS A 201 -19.20 -23.11 8.71
CA LYS A 201 -18.98 -24.41 8.04
C LYS A 201 -18.81 -24.31 6.51
N ILE A 202 -18.52 -23.11 6.00
CA ILE A 202 -18.57 -22.82 4.58
C ILE A 202 -17.31 -23.30 3.85
N HIS A 203 -16.15 -23.43 4.51
CA HIS A 203 -14.94 -23.92 3.86
C HIS A 203 -13.90 -24.51 4.81
N ASP A 204 -13.66 -25.81 4.72
CA ASP A 204 -12.60 -26.53 5.45
C ASP A 204 -11.17 -26.03 5.18
N ASN A 205 -10.95 -25.37 4.04
CA ASN A 205 -9.62 -24.85 3.65
C ASN A 205 -9.31 -23.45 4.19
N TRP A 206 -10.18 -22.82 4.96
CA TRP A 206 -10.06 -21.40 5.37
C TRP A 206 -9.68 -21.20 6.83
N GLN A 207 -9.73 -22.24 7.65
CA GLN A 207 -9.43 -22.15 9.08
C GLN A 207 -8.07 -21.50 9.35
N ASN A 208 -7.06 -21.78 8.51
CA ASN A 208 -5.71 -21.19 8.67
C ASN A 208 -5.58 -19.76 8.12
N ARG A 209 -6.64 -19.16 7.54
CA ARG A 209 -6.59 -17.85 6.86
C ARG A 209 -7.59 -16.84 7.39
N LYS A 210 -8.45 -17.20 8.33
CA LYS A 210 -9.49 -16.31 8.90
C LYS A 210 -8.91 -15.21 9.77
N CYS A 211 -7.73 -15.42 10.34
CA CYS A 211 -7.07 -14.52 11.27
C CYS A 211 -5.98 -13.70 10.64
N ALA A 212 -5.95 -12.44 11.05
CA ALA A 212 -4.91 -11.45 10.77
C ALA A 212 -4.82 -10.46 11.92
N THR A 213 -3.87 -9.55 11.89
CA THR A 213 -3.77 -8.47 12.87
C THR A 213 -4.99 -7.54 12.84
N HIS A 214 -5.64 -7.44 11.67
CA HIS A 214 -6.83 -6.63 11.40
C HIS A 214 -7.51 -7.16 10.12
N PRO A 215 -8.80 -6.88 9.88
CA PRO A 215 -9.54 -7.46 8.75
C PRO A 215 -9.22 -6.83 7.38
N HIS A 216 -8.21 -5.95 7.26
CA HIS A 216 -7.81 -5.25 6.04
C HIS A 216 -8.91 -4.40 5.38
N ASN A 217 -9.93 -4.01 6.14
CA ASN A 217 -10.98 -3.11 5.73
C ASN A 217 -11.43 -2.28 6.94
N PHE A 218 -11.33 -0.97 6.85
CA PHE A 218 -11.63 -0.03 7.93
C PHE A 218 -13.05 -0.22 8.50
N TYR A 219 -14.05 -0.37 7.65
CA TYR A 219 -15.44 -0.51 8.10
C TYR A 219 -15.66 -1.83 8.84
N PHE A 220 -15.12 -2.93 8.34
CA PHE A 220 -15.21 -4.22 9.03
C PHE A 220 -14.42 -4.23 10.35
N GLU A 221 -13.27 -3.54 10.40
CA GLU A 221 -12.50 -3.35 11.63
C GLU A 221 -13.32 -2.57 12.66
N MET A 222 -13.86 -1.42 12.27
CA MET A 222 -14.71 -0.62 13.15
C MET A 222 -15.94 -1.37 13.63
N LEU A 223 -16.67 -2.04 12.74
CA LEU A 223 -17.85 -2.83 13.13
C LEU A 223 -17.52 -3.95 14.10
N SER A 224 -16.45 -4.70 13.86
CA SER A 224 -16.06 -5.82 14.73
C SER A 224 -15.49 -5.36 16.07
N GLU A 225 -14.73 -4.24 16.11
CA GLU A 225 -14.01 -3.80 17.30
C GLU A 225 -14.77 -2.81 18.17
N ILE A 226 -15.48 -1.84 17.57
CA ILE A 226 -16.24 -0.80 18.32
C ILE A 226 -17.74 -0.82 18.06
N GLY A 227 -18.21 -1.73 17.20
CA GLY A 227 -19.61 -1.93 16.90
C GLY A 227 -20.27 -0.76 16.15
N LEU A 228 -21.59 -0.82 16.06
CA LEU A 228 -22.37 0.17 15.33
C LEU A 228 -22.30 1.56 15.97
N ILE A 229 -22.31 1.62 17.30
CA ILE A 229 -22.24 2.90 18.02
C ILE A 229 -20.91 3.59 17.75
N GLY A 230 -19.79 2.86 17.85
CA GLY A 230 -18.48 3.42 17.57
C GLY A 230 -18.34 3.86 16.11
N LEU A 231 -18.87 3.09 15.16
CA LEU A 231 -18.85 3.48 13.76
C LEU A 231 -19.61 4.79 13.52
N ILE A 232 -20.83 4.95 14.08
CA ILE A 232 -21.65 6.16 13.93
C ILE A 232 -20.98 7.38 14.57
N LEU A 233 -20.22 7.21 15.65
CA LEU A 233 -19.53 8.33 16.31
C LEU A 233 -18.29 8.81 15.56
N ILE A 234 -17.73 7.98 14.68
CA ILE A 234 -16.49 8.30 13.94
C ILE A 234 -16.81 8.79 12.51
N THR A 235 -17.93 8.41 11.93
CA THR A 235 -18.37 8.84 10.59
C THR A 235 -19.29 10.03 10.66
#